data_c234ccd1bedabec262552a75dcca246f
#
_entry.id   c234ccd1bedabec262552a75dcca246f
#
_cell.length_a   1.000
_cell.length_b   1.000
_cell.length_c   1.000
_cell.angle_alpha   90.00
_cell.angle_beta   90.00
_cell.angle_gamma   90.00
#
_symmetry.space_group_name_H-M   'P 1'
#
loop_
_entity.id
_entity.type
_entity.pdbx_description
1 polymer ?
#
loop_
_entity_poly.entity_id
_entity_poly.type
_entity_poly.pdbx_seq_one_letter_code
_entity_poly.pdbx_strand_id
1 'polypeptide(L)'
;IKGEPERDPESPKLGMVMDFGVLKRIVNEQIVERLDHSFMMRNTLAAEQVANDLGYRFSKVVLTEYQPTCENMLSDFAERLLGALPDDIELCSLRLHETASSYAEWHASDNF
;
A
#
# COMPACT_ATOMS: atom_id res chain seq x y z
N ILE A 1 -9.81 -5.43 -5.80
CA ILE A 1 -10.27 -6.44 -4.84
C ILE A 1 -11.36 -7.32 -5.42
N LYS A 2 -11.55 -8.48 -4.83
CA LYS A 2 -12.55 -9.46 -5.22
C LYS A 2 -13.18 -10.07 -3.97
N GLY A 3 -14.48 -10.35 -4.04
CA GLY A 3 -15.24 -11.00 -2.99
C GLY A 3 -16.68 -11.22 -3.40
N GLU A 4 -17.49 -11.73 -2.49
CA GLU A 4 -18.92 -11.93 -2.71
C GLU A 4 -19.68 -10.66 -2.33
N PRO A 5 -20.56 -10.14 -3.18
CA PRO A 5 -21.42 -9.02 -2.82
C PRO A 5 -22.36 -9.36 -1.67
N GLU A 6 -22.65 -8.39 -0.82
CA GLU A 6 -23.65 -8.54 0.26
C GLU A 6 -25.02 -8.83 -0.33
N ARG A 7 -25.68 -9.87 0.15
CA ARG A 7 -26.98 -10.34 -0.36
C ARG A 7 -28.15 -10.08 0.58
N ASP A 8 -27.89 -9.65 1.82
CA ASP A 8 -28.92 -9.34 2.78
C ASP A 8 -29.67 -8.06 2.37
N PRO A 9 -30.99 -8.14 2.04
CA PRO A 9 -31.76 -6.97 1.63
C PRO A 9 -31.89 -5.90 2.72
N GLU A 10 -31.70 -6.27 3.99
CA GLU A 10 -31.77 -5.35 5.14
C GLU A 10 -30.44 -4.66 5.40
N SER A 11 -29.35 -5.12 4.76
CA SER A 11 -28.05 -4.52 4.94
C SER A 11 -27.92 -3.21 4.16
N PRO A 12 -27.37 -2.13 4.75
CA PRO A 12 -27.07 -0.92 4.01
C PRO A 12 -25.95 -1.10 2.98
N LYS A 13 -25.27 -2.26 3.00
CA LYS A 13 -24.19 -2.63 2.08
C LYS A 13 -24.64 -3.58 0.97
N LEU A 14 -25.95 -3.73 0.78
CA LEU A 14 -26.49 -4.64 -0.24
C LEU A 14 -25.87 -4.36 -1.62
N GLY A 15 -25.34 -5.42 -2.23
CA GLY A 15 -24.70 -5.36 -3.53
C GLY A 15 -23.23 -4.93 -3.51
N MET A 16 -22.68 -4.61 -2.35
CA MET A 16 -21.28 -4.24 -2.19
C MET A 16 -20.42 -5.46 -1.82
N VAL A 17 -19.29 -5.59 -2.44
CA VAL A 17 -18.24 -6.53 -2.01
C VAL A 17 -17.60 -6.01 -0.73
N MET A 18 -17.31 -4.71 -0.71
CA MET A 18 -16.73 -4.01 0.42
C MET A 18 -17.12 -2.54 0.33
N ASP A 19 -17.40 -1.90 1.46
CA ASP A 19 -17.62 -0.46 1.51
C ASP A 19 -16.32 0.26 1.11
N PHE A 20 -16.40 1.18 0.14
CA PHE A 20 -15.25 1.95 -0.30
C PHE A 20 -14.63 2.80 0.80
N GLY A 21 -15.41 3.28 1.75
CA GLY A 21 -14.90 4.01 2.91
C GLY A 21 -14.00 3.15 3.78
N VAL A 22 -14.36 1.88 3.97
CA VAL A 22 -13.54 0.91 4.71
C VAL A 22 -12.27 0.59 3.95
N LEU A 23 -12.38 0.33 2.64
CA LEU A 23 -11.21 0.06 1.79
C LEU A 23 -10.23 1.24 1.79
N LYS A 24 -10.75 2.46 1.62
CA LYS A 24 -9.95 3.68 1.64
C LYS A 24 -9.23 3.87 2.97
N ARG A 25 -9.91 3.59 4.09
CA ARG A 25 -9.30 3.67 5.42
C ARG A 25 -8.16 2.67 5.58
N ILE A 26 -8.34 1.43 5.14
CA ILE A 26 -7.29 0.41 5.21
C ILE A 26 -6.06 0.85 4.41
N VAL A 27 -6.25 1.31 3.19
CA VAL A 27 -5.13 1.80 2.34
C VAL A 27 -4.44 2.99 2.98
N ASN A 28 -5.19 3.94 3.53
CA ASN A 28 -4.62 5.10 4.21
C ASN A 28 -3.80 4.70 5.43
N GLU A 29 -4.33 3.86 6.30
CA GLU A 29 -3.66 3.44 7.53
C GLU A 29 -2.41 2.59 7.25
N GLN A 30 -2.47 1.72 6.27
CA GLN A 30 -1.38 0.79 5.98
C GLN A 30 -0.28 1.42 5.11
N ILE A 31 -0.62 2.34 4.24
CA ILE A 31 0.30 2.86 3.23
C ILE A 31 0.42 4.38 3.27
N VAL A 32 -0.68 5.09 2.98
CA VAL A 32 -0.63 6.52 2.69
C VAL A 32 -0.14 7.35 3.88
N GLU A 33 -0.71 7.15 5.06
CA GLU A 33 -0.32 7.90 6.27
C GLU A 33 1.15 7.67 6.65
N ARG A 34 1.67 6.48 6.37
CA ARG A 34 3.04 6.11 6.72
C ARG A 34 4.07 6.67 5.77
N LEU A 35 3.72 6.83 4.49
CA LEU A 35 4.66 7.14 3.42
C LEU A 35 4.42 8.46 2.71
N ASP A 36 3.22 9.06 2.86
CA ASP A 36 2.89 10.33 2.22
C ASP A 36 3.83 11.44 2.70
N HIS A 37 4.38 12.18 1.75
CA HIS A 37 5.37 13.22 2.03
C HIS A 37 6.63 12.72 2.75
N SER A 38 6.98 11.44 2.55
CA SER A 38 8.20 10.86 3.11
C SER A 38 9.35 10.88 2.10
N PHE A 39 10.56 10.83 2.64
CA PHE A 39 11.75 10.49 1.88
C PHE A 39 12.11 9.04 2.19
N MET A 40 12.08 8.18 1.18
CA MET A 40 12.34 6.74 1.33
C MET A 40 13.71 6.38 0.80
N MET A 41 14.44 5.58 1.55
CA MET A 41 15.73 5.06 1.13
C MET A 41 15.97 3.67 1.72
N ARG A 42 16.81 2.88 1.02
CA ARG A 42 17.21 1.58 1.53
C ARG A 42 18.03 1.73 2.82
N ASN A 43 17.75 0.88 3.79
CA ASN A 43 18.47 0.86 5.06
C ASN A 43 19.88 0.31 4.87
N THR A 44 20.88 1.20 4.91
CA THR A 44 22.31 0.89 4.86
C THR A 44 23.02 1.69 5.94
N LEU A 45 24.29 1.37 6.25
CA LEU A 45 25.06 2.13 7.22
C LEU A 45 25.20 3.61 6.81
N ALA A 46 25.41 3.86 5.51
CA ALA A 46 25.48 5.22 4.98
C ALA A 46 24.12 5.93 5.04
N ALA A 47 23.03 5.19 4.83
CA ALA A 47 21.67 5.73 4.83
C ALA A 47 21.24 6.22 6.22
N GLU A 48 21.65 5.56 7.30
CA GLU A 48 21.34 6.01 8.66
C GLU A 48 21.88 7.41 8.92
N GLN A 49 23.10 7.68 8.50
CA GLN A 49 23.71 8.99 8.67
C GLN A 49 23.04 10.04 7.80
N VAL A 50 22.75 9.71 6.55
CA VAL A 50 22.00 10.58 5.64
C VAL A 50 20.62 10.87 6.21
N ALA A 51 19.93 9.86 6.75
CA ALA A 51 18.61 10.03 7.38
C ALA A 51 18.65 10.99 8.55
N ASN A 52 19.68 10.94 9.40
CA ASN A 52 19.86 11.87 10.51
C ASN A 52 20.03 13.32 9.99
N ASP A 53 20.82 13.51 8.93
CA ASP A 53 21.03 14.82 8.32
C ASP A 53 19.75 15.35 7.65
N LEU A 54 19.00 14.47 6.96
CA LEU A 54 17.75 14.82 6.28
C LEU A 54 16.60 15.04 7.23
N GLY A 55 16.61 14.43 8.42
CA GLY A 55 15.58 14.59 9.45
C GLY A 55 15.35 16.05 9.85
N TYR A 56 16.31 16.91 9.67
CA TYR A 56 16.17 18.35 9.87
C TYR A 56 15.40 19.06 8.74
N ARG A 57 15.34 18.45 7.56
CA ARG A 57 14.71 19.04 6.35
C ARG A 57 13.39 18.40 5.99
N PHE A 58 13.20 17.13 6.36
CA PHE A 58 12.00 16.36 6.04
C PHE A 58 11.35 15.86 7.33
N SER A 59 10.03 15.99 7.43
CA SER A 59 9.27 15.52 8.59
C SER A 59 9.21 14.00 8.70
N LYS A 60 9.41 13.29 7.57
CA LYS A 60 9.42 11.83 7.51
C LYS A 60 10.59 11.34 6.68
N VAL A 61 11.41 10.51 7.29
CA VAL A 61 12.41 9.71 6.59
C VAL A 61 12.11 8.26 6.88
N VAL A 62 11.91 7.46 5.83
CA VAL A 62 11.57 6.04 5.95
C VAL A 62 12.70 5.21 5.39
N LEU A 63 13.27 4.34 6.23
CA LEU A 63 14.29 3.38 5.82
C LEU A 63 13.61 2.04 5.51
N THR A 64 13.90 1.49 4.33
CA THR A 64 13.34 0.23 3.86
C THR A 64 14.39 -0.87 3.79
N GLU A 65 13.96 -2.12 3.94
CA GLU A 65 14.84 -3.29 3.78
C GLU A 65 15.13 -3.62 2.31
N TYR A 66 14.51 -2.89 1.40
CA TYR A 66 14.65 -3.05 -0.04
C TYR A 66 14.96 -1.71 -0.70
N GLN A 67 15.49 -1.74 -1.92
CA GLN A 67 15.62 -0.54 -2.74
C GLN A 67 14.22 -0.05 -3.11
N PRO A 68 13.83 1.21 -2.78
CA PRO A 68 12.46 1.69 -2.97
C PRO A 68 12.15 2.06 -4.42
N THR A 69 12.17 1.07 -5.30
CA THR A 69 11.62 1.16 -6.65
C THR A 69 10.10 0.99 -6.60
N CYS A 70 9.39 1.42 -7.64
CA CYS A 70 7.93 1.22 -7.72
C CYS A 70 7.56 -0.26 -7.58
N GLU A 71 8.32 -1.16 -8.21
CA GLU A 71 8.08 -2.61 -8.18
C GLU A 71 8.24 -3.18 -6.77
N ASN A 72 9.32 -2.82 -6.09
CA ASN A 72 9.58 -3.28 -4.73
C ASN A 72 8.59 -2.68 -3.72
N MET A 73 8.22 -1.41 -3.90
CA MET A 73 7.19 -0.77 -3.09
C MET A 73 5.84 -1.47 -3.23
N LEU A 74 5.46 -1.84 -4.46
CA LEU A 74 4.22 -2.58 -4.70
C LEU A 74 4.18 -3.93 -3.99
N SER A 75 5.30 -4.66 -3.98
CA SER A 75 5.40 -5.93 -3.23
C SER A 75 5.19 -5.72 -1.74
N ASP A 76 5.79 -4.69 -1.17
CA ASP A 76 5.59 -4.30 0.23
C ASP A 76 4.14 -3.90 0.51
N PHE A 77 3.55 -3.08 -0.35
CA PHE A 77 2.15 -2.65 -0.21
C PHE A 77 1.19 -3.82 -0.29
N ALA A 78 1.45 -4.78 -1.19
CA ALA A 78 0.65 -5.98 -1.29
C ALA A 78 0.67 -6.78 0.01
N GLU A 79 1.84 -6.98 0.61
CA GLU A 79 1.96 -7.68 1.89
C GLU A 79 1.19 -6.99 3.02
N ARG A 80 1.28 -5.68 3.10
CA ARG A 80 0.55 -4.88 4.11
C ARG A 80 -0.96 -5.01 3.95
N LEU A 81 -1.45 -4.93 2.71
CA LEU A 81 -2.88 -5.03 2.43
C LEU A 81 -3.40 -6.45 2.62
N LEU A 82 -2.63 -7.47 2.23
CA LEU A 82 -2.99 -8.87 2.46
C LEU A 82 -3.17 -9.17 3.96
N GLY A 83 -2.36 -8.55 4.81
CA GLY A 83 -2.47 -8.70 6.26
C GLY A 83 -3.62 -7.89 6.89
N ALA A 84 -4.13 -6.88 6.21
CA ALA A 84 -5.13 -5.95 6.75
C ALA A 84 -6.54 -6.14 6.18
N LEU A 85 -6.68 -6.73 4.98
CA LEU A 85 -7.98 -7.01 4.38
C LEU A 85 -8.70 -8.13 5.13
N PRO A 86 -10.05 -8.07 5.22
CA PRO A 86 -10.83 -9.19 5.75
C PRO A 86 -10.58 -10.49 4.98
N ASP A 87 -10.74 -11.63 5.64
CA ASP A 87 -10.42 -12.95 5.07
C ASP A 87 -11.26 -13.30 3.84
N ASP A 88 -12.46 -12.74 3.72
CA ASP A 88 -13.38 -12.95 2.61
C ASP A 88 -13.14 -12.01 1.42
N ILE A 89 -12.16 -11.10 1.54
CA ILE A 89 -11.79 -10.15 0.49
C ILE A 89 -10.40 -10.51 -0.06
N GLU A 90 -10.33 -10.69 -1.37
CA GLU A 90 -9.08 -10.98 -2.06
C GLU A 90 -8.48 -9.71 -2.67
N LEU A 91 -7.18 -9.55 -2.51
CA LEU A 91 -6.41 -8.54 -3.24
C LEU A 91 -6.04 -9.12 -4.61
N CYS A 92 -6.56 -8.51 -5.68
CA CYS A 92 -6.31 -8.98 -7.04
C CYS A 92 -5.13 -8.29 -7.71
N SER A 93 -5.05 -6.98 -7.59
CA SER A 93 -4.00 -6.19 -8.23
C SER A 93 -3.79 -4.86 -7.51
N LEU A 94 -2.61 -4.31 -7.72
CA LEU A 94 -2.24 -2.96 -7.31
C LEU A 94 -1.57 -2.27 -8.49
N ARG A 95 -1.79 -0.96 -8.59
CA ARG A 95 -1.09 -0.11 -9.55
C ARG A 95 -0.51 1.08 -8.80
N LEU A 96 0.76 1.34 -9.01
CA LEU A 96 1.45 2.50 -8.45
C LEU A 96 1.98 3.36 -9.58
N HIS A 97 1.49 4.58 -9.66
CA HIS A 97 1.96 5.57 -10.62
C HIS A 97 3.19 6.28 -10.09
N GLU A 98 4.24 6.29 -10.87
CA GLU A 98 5.42 7.11 -10.62
C GLU A 98 5.21 8.52 -11.19
N THR A 99 4.62 8.56 -12.40
CA THR A 99 4.17 9.79 -13.07
C THR A 99 2.78 9.53 -13.66
N ALA A 100 2.20 10.54 -14.31
CA ALA A 100 0.89 10.39 -14.95
C ALA A 100 0.87 9.29 -16.03
N SER A 101 2.02 9.02 -16.67
CA SER A 101 2.14 8.06 -17.79
C SER A 101 3.02 6.84 -17.47
N SER A 102 3.67 6.80 -16.30
CA SER A 102 4.56 5.71 -15.89
C SER A 102 4.03 5.07 -14.61
N TYR A 103 3.88 3.75 -14.62
CA TYR A 103 3.39 3.02 -13.47
C TYR A 103 3.95 1.59 -13.44
N ALA A 104 3.86 0.97 -12.28
CA ALA A 104 4.09 -0.45 -12.09
C ALA A 104 2.80 -1.12 -11.61
N GLU A 105 2.64 -2.42 -11.89
CA GLU A 105 1.50 -3.22 -11.47
C GLU A 105 1.96 -4.47 -10.73
N TRP A 106 1.18 -4.85 -9.73
CA TRP A 106 1.29 -6.11 -9.04
C TRP A 106 -0.01 -6.89 -9.23
N HIS A 107 0.09 -8.16 -9.59
CA HIS A 107 -1.06 -9.03 -9.78
C HIS A 107 -0.94 -10.26 -8.91
N ALA A 108 -2.01 -10.61 -8.18
CA ALA A 108 -2.04 -11.79 -7.33
C ALA A 108 -1.79 -13.08 -8.14
N SER A 109 -2.30 -13.15 -9.37
CA SER A 109 -2.12 -14.30 -10.25
C SER A 109 -0.66 -14.59 -10.61
N ASP A 110 0.22 -13.61 -10.50
CA ASP A 110 1.65 -13.76 -10.76
C ASP A 110 2.43 -14.19 -9.52
N ASN A 111 1.83 -14.11 -8.33
CA ASN A 111 2.51 -14.29 -7.04
C ASN A 111 1.99 -15.48 -6.22
N PHE A 112 0.86 -16.05 -6.62
CA PHE A 112 0.21 -17.16 -5.89
C PHE A 112 -0.20 -18.30 -6.79
#